data_8f41ad7de2451d7371b0cda999920fe5
#
_entry.id   8f41ad7de2451d7371b0cda999920fe5
#
_cell.length_a   1.000
_cell.length_b   1.000
_cell.length_c   1.000
_cell.angle_alpha   90.00
_cell.angle_beta   90.00
_cell.angle_gamma   90.00
#
_symmetry.space_group_name_H-M   'P 1'
#
loop_
_entity.id
_entity.type
_entity.pdbx_description
1 polymer ?
#
loop_
_entity_poly.entity_id
_entity_poly.type
_entity_poly.pdbx_seq_one_letter_code
_entity_poly.pdbx_strand_id
1 'polypeptide(L)'
;FHRQPLLRELKEMNSILEMLEHTEVVMIAGNHDYIKKNSYYRTFSWASHVHMICSQEIDCVELDRIQTAVYGCSYHSREIHDPVYDHAVPEGRQKYEILLAHGGDEKHIPIKSNQIMTLGYDYVAFGHIHKPQLLVENRMAYAGSLEPTDTGDIGRHGYIEGRITGKGCQIRFVPHALREYRNCEVKVDKSVTGHVLRQKITDMIAEQGMQHMYKITLTGYRDPDIWYELDHMDSY
;
A
#
# COMPACT_ATOMS: atom_id res chain seq x y z
N PHE A 1 3.57 8.55 -3.11
CA PHE A 1 4.92 8.38 -3.66
C PHE A 1 5.88 7.86 -2.58
N HIS A 2 6.91 7.13 -3.00
CA HIS A 2 7.93 6.58 -2.09
C HIS A 2 9.01 7.60 -1.70
N ARG A 3 8.93 8.79 -2.26
CA ARG A 3 9.79 9.96 -2.01
C ARG A 3 9.07 11.23 -2.40
N GLN A 4 9.70 12.38 -2.13
CA GLN A 4 9.19 13.66 -2.61
C GLN A 4 9.05 13.65 -4.14
N PRO A 5 7.86 13.84 -4.70
CA PRO A 5 7.66 13.79 -6.14
C PRO A 5 8.26 15.00 -6.85
N LEU A 6 8.81 14.78 -8.03
CA LEU A 6 9.20 15.83 -8.94
C LEU A 6 7.98 16.36 -9.71
N LEU A 7 8.06 17.58 -10.18
CA LEU A 7 6.97 18.19 -10.96
C LEU A 7 6.60 17.36 -12.20
N ARG A 8 7.58 16.74 -12.86
CA ARG A 8 7.34 15.86 -14.01
C ARG A 8 6.53 14.61 -13.64
N GLU A 9 6.78 14.05 -12.45
CA GLU A 9 6.08 12.86 -11.95
C GLU A 9 4.61 13.20 -11.63
N LEU A 10 4.36 14.40 -11.05
CA LEU A 10 2.98 14.87 -10.84
C LEU A 10 2.23 15.12 -12.15
N LYS A 11 2.91 15.70 -13.17
CA LYS A 11 2.32 15.90 -14.50
C LYS A 11 1.96 14.58 -15.17
N GLU A 12 2.85 13.59 -15.09
CA GLU A 12 2.62 12.26 -15.65
C GLU A 12 1.44 11.57 -14.95
N MET A 13 1.43 11.58 -13.60
CA MET A 13 0.33 11.05 -12.82
C MET A 13 -1.00 11.75 -13.14
N ASN A 14 -1.00 13.09 -13.22
CA ASN A 14 -2.21 13.83 -13.56
C ASN A 14 -2.73 13.47 -14.96
N SER A 15 -1.84 13.31 -15.95
CA SER A 15 -2.25 12.89 -17.30
C SER A 15 -2.92 11.52 -17.32
N ILE A 16 -2.48 10.60 -16.46
CA ILE A 16 -3.11 9.28 -16.31
C ILE A 16 -4.47 9.41 -15.62
N LEU A 17 -4.53 10.17 -14.53
CA LEU A 17 -5.77 10.38 -13.77
C LEU A 17 -6.83 11.13 -14.58
N GLU A 18 -6.42 12.07 -15.42
CA GLU A 18 -7.31 12.85 -16.31
C GLU A 18 -8.12 11.96 -17.27
N MET A 19 -7.62 10.77 -17.60
CA MET A 19 -8.36 9.80 -18.41
C MET A 19 -9.54 9.13 -17.68
N LEU A 20 -9.65 9.31 -16.36
CA LEU A 20 -10.70 8.73 -15.54
C LEU A 20 -11.95 9.63 -15.49
N GLU A 21 -12.60 9.88 -16.62
CA GLU A 21 -13.68 10.87 -16.82
C GLU A 21 -14.88 10.72 -15.85
N HIS A 22 -15.10 9.54 -15.28
CA HIS A 22 -16.25 9.24 -14.42
C HIS A 22 -15.86 8.89 -12.99
N THR A 23 -14.61 9.14 -12.61
CA THR A 23 -14.05 8.76 -11.30
C THR A 23 -13.57 9.99 -10.55
N GLU A 24 -14.06 10.18 -9.33
CA GLU A 24 -13.47 11.14 -8.38
C GLU A 24 -12.25 10.50 -7.72
N VAL A 25 -11.17 11.24 -7.61
CA VAL A 25 -9.93 10.79 -6.99
C VAL A 25 -9.60 11.67 -5.80
N VAL A 26 -9.48 11.09 -4.62
CA VAL A 26 -9.07 11.83 -3.41
C VAL A 26 -7.74 11.27 -2.92
N MET A 27 -6.80 12.15 -2.64
CA MET A 27 -5.43 11.80 -2.27
C MET A 27 -4.97 12.54 -1.02
N ILE A 28 -4.08 11.89 -0.27
CA ILE A 28 -3.29 12.47 0.83
C ILE A 28 -1.81 12.15 0.63
N ALA A 29 -0.92 12.97 1.18
CA ALA A 29 0.49 12.67 1.26
C ALA A 29 0.80 11.83 2.52
N GLY A 30 1.63 10.81 2.37
CA GLY A 30 2.12 9.97 3.46
C GLY A 30 3.44 10.47 4.06
N ASN A 31 4.03 9.65 4.93
CA ASN A 31 5.27 9.97 5.63
C ASN A 31 6.52 10.02 4.73
N HIS A 32 6.51 9.40 3.55
CA HIS A 32 7.62 9.46 2.60
C HIS A 32 7.59 10.69 1.71
N ASP A 33 6.42 11.13 1.33
CA ASP A 33 6.17 12.25 0.43
C ASP A 33 5.49 13.44 1.13
N TYR A 34 5.68 13.57 2.45
CA TYR A 34 5.07 14.61 3.29
C TYR A 34 5.22 16.03 2.72
N ILE A 35 4.24 16.88 2.98
CA ILE A 35 4.13 18.21 2.39
C ILE A 35 5.10 19.21 3.04
N LYS A 36 6.21 19.46 2.39
CA LYS A 36 7.18 20.51 2.75
C LYS A 36 6.70 21.89 2.33
N LYS A 37 7.38 22.96 2.83
CA LYS A 37 7.10 24.34 2.41
C LYS A 37 7.19 24.54 0.90
N ASN A 38 8.14 23.85 0.24
CA ASN A 38 8.38 23.90 -1.21
C ASN A 38 7.86 22.67 -1.96
N SER A 39 6.95 21.90 -1.37
CA SER A 39 6.35 20.74 -2.05
C SER A 39 5.52 21.19 -3.24
N TYR A 40 5.68 20.54 -4.36
CA TYR A 40 4.87 20.76 -5.56
C TYR A 40 3.38 20.48 -5.34
N TYR A 41 3.01 19.64 -4.40
CA TYR A 41 1.60 19.41 -4.04
C TYR A 41 0.82 20.68 -3.74
N ARG A 42 1.48 21.73 -3.17
CA ARG A 42 0.83 23.00 -2.78
C ARG A 42 0.43 23.88 -3.96
N THR A 43 1.10 23.72 -5.10
CA THR A 43 0.98 24.64 -6.24
C THR A 43 0.59 23.93 -7.53
N PHE A 44 0.51 22.58 -7.48
CA PHE A 44 0.14 21.80 -8.65
C PHE A 44 -1.36 21.88 -8.91
N SER A 45 -1.72 22.15 -10.16
CA SER A 45 -3.12 22.17 -10.59
C SER A 45 -3.50 20.76 -11.10
N TRP A 46 -4.31 20.08 -10.33
CA TRP A 46 -4.85 18.78 -10.68
C TRP A 46 -6.03 18.89 -11.65
N ALA A 47 -6.35 17.81 -12.35
CA ALA A 47 -7.61 17.70 -13.10
C ALA A 47 -8.80 17.90 -12.15
N SER A 48 -9.93 18.41 -12.67
CA SER A 48 -11.07 18.88 -11.86
C SER A 48 -11.72 17.83 -10.94
N HIS A 49 -11.55 16.56 -11.25
CA HIS A 49 -12.05 15.40 -10.47
C HIS A 49 -10.95 14.76 -9.60
N VAL A 50 -9.78 15.41 -9.48
CA VAL A 50 -8.66 14.94 -8.65
C VAL A 50 -8.45 15.93 -7.52
N HIS A 51 -8.65 15.45 -6.29
CA HIS A 51 -8.64 16.26 -5.07
C HIS A 51 -7.47 15.86 -4.18
N MET A 52 -6.54 16.77 -3.96
CA MET A 52 -5.41 16.58 -3.04
C MET A 52 -5.67 17.30 -1.73
N ILE A 53 -5.87 16.59 -0.64
CA ILE A 53 -5.97 17.16 0.70
C ILE A 53 -4.56 17.52 1.16
N CYS A 54 -4.26 18.82 1.20
CA CYS A 54 -2.95 19.32 1.61
C CYS A 54 -2.90 19.75 3.09
N SER A 55 -4.01 19.74 3.80
CA SER A 55 -4.08 20.14 5.21
C SER A 55 -3.32 19.18 6.12
N GLN A 56 -2.73 19.70 7.19
CA GLN A 56 -2.17 18.93 8.30
C GLN A 56 -3.26 18.49 9.29
N GLU A 57 -4.32 19.28 9.40
CA GLU A 57 -5.51 18.95 10.16
C GLU A 57 -6.49 18.17 9.29
N ILE A 58 -7.42 17.47 9.92
CA ILE A 58 -8.48 16.77 9.19
C ILE A 58 -9.27 17.78 8.37
N ASP A 59 -9.33 17.53 7.08
CA ASP A 59 -10.06 18.33 6.10
C ASP A 59 -11.02 17.41 5.33
N CYS A 60 -11.96 17.98 4.60
CA CYS A 60 -13.03 17.25 3.94
C CYS A 60 -13.18 17.65 2.48
N VAL A 61 -13.27 16.67 1.61
CA VAL A 61 -13.66 16.82 0.20
C VAL A 61 -15.08 16.30 0.05
N GLU A 62 -15.99 17.18 -0.38
CA GLU A 62 -17.37 16.84 -0.68
C GLU A 62 -17.54 16.48 -2.16
N LEU A 63 -18.05 15.31 -2.44
CA LEU A 63 -18.27 14.76 -3.77
C LEU A 63 -19.78 14.64 -4.02
N ASP A 64 -20.42 15.77 -4.30
CA ASP A 64 -21.89 15.92 -4.40
C ASP A 64 -22.51 14.95 -5.38
N ARG A 65 -21.88 14.71 -6.52
CA ARG A 65 -22.36 13.82 -7.58
C ARG A 65 -22.59 12.39 -7.08
N ILE A 66 -21.79 11.94 -6.12
CA ILE A 66 -21.87 10.59 -5.54
C ILE A 66 -22.28 10.62 -4.07
N GLN A 67 -22.69 11.79 -3.56
CA GLN A 67 -23.17 11.98 -2.18
C GLN A 67 -22.18 11.44 -1.13
N THR A 68 -20.90 11.70 -1.32
CA THR A 68 -19.82 11.17 -0.48
C THR A 68 -18.93 12.29 0.03
N ALA A 69 -18.64 12.29 1.32
CA ALA A 69 -17.61 13.13 1.92
C ALA A 69 -16.39 12.29 2.29
N VAL A 70 -15.21 12.74 1.91
CA VAL A 70 -13.94 12.09 2.20
C VAL A 70 -13.11 12.97 3.11
N TYR A 71 -12.88 12.51 4.33
CA TYR A 71 -12.08 13.18 5.35
C TYR A 71 -10.67 12.64 5.34
N GLY A 72 -9.69 13.49 5.60
CA GLY A 72 -8.31 13.07 5.70
C GLY A 72 -7.36 14.20 6.04
N CYS A 73 -6.11 13.88 6.26
CA CYS A 73 -5.04 14.85 6.40
C CYS A 73 -3.76 14.33 5.74
N SER A 74 -2.87 15.26 5.37
CA SER A 74 -1.57 14.93 4.82
C SER A 74 -0.47 15.08 5.86
N TYR A 75 0.57 14.27 5.75
CA TYR A 75 1.77 14.43 6.54
C TYR A 75 2.50 15.72 6.17
N HIS A 76 3.00 16.43 7.18
CA HIS A 76 3.85 17.62 7.05
C HIS A 76 5.23 17.42 7.69
N SER A 77 5.44 16.26 8.29
CA SER A 77 6.71 15.78 8.81
C SER A 77 6.85 14.28 8.51
N ARG A 78 8.04 13.74 8.63
CA ARG A 78 8.27 12.31 8.40
C ARG A 78 7.63 11.43 9.48
N GLU A 79 7.58 11.92 10.71
CA GLU A 79 7.01 11.24 11.86
C GLU A 79 5.94 12.12 12.51
N ILE A 80 4.84 11.51 12.92
CA ILE A 80 3.74 12.12 13.65
C ILE A 80 3.31 11.14 14.74
N HIS A 81 3.56 11.49 16.00
CA HIS A 81 3.28 10.63 17.15
C HIS A 81 1.87 10.83 17.73
N ASP A 82 1.22 11.91 17.36
CA ASP A 82 -0.13 12.22 17.83
C ASP A 82 -1.18 11.34 17.12
N PRO A 83 -2.17 10.81 17.86
CA PRO A 83 -3.23 9.99 17.29
C PRO A 83 -4.33 10.86 16.62
N VAL A 84 -3.97 11.54 15.54
CA VAL A 84 -4.80 12.56 14.87
C VAL A 84 -6.20 12.05 14.51
N TYR A 85 -6.33 10.77 14.18
CA TYR A 85 -7.62 10.19 13.76
C TYR A 85 -8.54 9.80 14.91
N ASP A 86 -8.05 9.76 16.17
CA ASP A 86 -8.85 9.33 17.32
C ASP A 86 -10.07 10.25 17.58
N HIS A 87 -10.04 11.49 17.08
CA HIS A 87 -11.08 12.49 17.26
C HIS A 87 -11.64 13.04 15.92
N ALA A 88 -11.31 12.40 14.81
CA ALA A 88 -11.77 12.77 13.47
C ALA A 88 -13.23 12.33 13.26
N VAL A 89 -14.17 12.99 13.93
CA VAL A 89 -15.61 12.68 13.81
C VAL A 89 -16.15 13.22 12.48
N PRO A 90 -16.85 12.40 11.66
CA PRO A 90 -17.49 12.89 10.44
C PRO A 90 -18.61 13.90 10.80
N GLU A 91 -18.75 14.93 9.98
CA GLU A 91 -19.68 16.04 10.24
C GLU A 91 -21.06 15.83 9.63
N GLY A 92 -21.31 14.71 8.96
CA GLY A 92 -22.58 14.42 8.29
C GLY A 92 -22.83 15.31 7.07
N ARG A 93 -21.77 15.70 6.37
CA ARG A 93 -21.86 16.62 5.20
C ARG A 93 -22.49 15.96 3.99
N GLN A 94 -22.34 14.64 3.87
CA GLN A 94 -22.87 13.87 2.77
C GLN A 94 -23.56 12.59 3.30
N LYS A 95 -24.21 11.87 2.42
CA LYS A 95 -24.88 10.62 2.76
C LYS A 95 -23.91 9.52 3.16
N TYR A 96 -22.75 9.48 2.56
CA TYR A 96 -21.67 8.52 2.81
C TYR A 96 -20.42 9.27 3.28
N GLU A 97 -19.81 8.75 4.35
CA GLU A 97 -18.68 9.39 5.00
C GLU A 97 -17.49 8.42 5.04
N ILE A 98 -16.38 8.82 4.43
CA ILE A 98 -15.17 7.99 4.31
C ILE A 98 -14.01 8.70 5.02
N LEU A 99 -13.23 7.96 5.80
CA LEU A 99 -11.93 8.42 6.29
C LEU A 99 -10.81 7.85 5.42
N LEU A 100 -10.01 8.74 4.84
CA LEU A 100 -8.77 8.41 4.16
C LEU A 100 -7.60 8.72 5.09
N ALA A 101 -6.89 7.71 5.55
CA ALA A 101 -5.89 7.83 6.60
C ALA A 101 -4.56 7.18 6.20
N HIS A 102 -3.46 7.69 6.77
CA HIS A 102 -2.13 7.13 6.58
C HIS A 102 -1.43 7.01 7.93
N GLY A 103 -0.97 5.82 8.31
CA GLY A 103 -0.32 5.58 9.59
C GLY A 103 -0.57 4.17 10.13
N GLY A 104 -0.29 3.95 11.41
CA GLY A 104 -0.59 2.68 12.07
C GLY A 104 0.48 2.13 13.01
N ASP A 105 1.62 2.81 13.15
CA ASP A 105 2.62 2.50 14.16
C ASP A 105 2.89 3.70 15.07
N GLU A 106 3.72 3.53 16.10
CA GLU A 106 3.97 4.55 17.13
C GLU A 106 4.60 5.85 16.59
N LYS A 107 5.24 5.81 15.44
CA LYS A 107 5.92 6.96 14.81
C LYS A 107 5.08 7.62 13.71
N HIS A 108 4.09 6.90 13.19
CA HIS A 108 3.32 7.29 12.03
C HIS A 108 1.83 7.27 12.33
N ILE A 109 1.35 8.29 13.00
CA ILE A 109 -0.03 8.46 13.49
C ILE A 109 -0.58 7.15 14.05
N PRO A 110 -0.43 6.89 15.36
CA PRO A 110 -0.94 5.68 15.99
C PRO A 110 -2.43 5.49 15.72
N ILE A 111 -2.85 4.28 15.35
CA ILE A 111 -4.22 3.96 14.99
C ILE A 111 -4.81 2.96 15.98
N LYS A 112 -5.95 3.34 16.58
CA LYS A 112 -6.76 2.47 17.42
C LYS A 112 -8.05 2.12 16.68
N SER A 113 -8.05 1.00 15.97
CA SER A 113 -9.18 0.56 15.14
C SER A 113 -10.50 0.57 15.88
N ASN A 114 -10.52 0.11 17.13
CA ASN A 114 -11.75 0.10 17.95
C ASN A 114 -12.31 1.51 18.20
N GLN A 115 -11.45 2.50 18.41
CA GLN A 115 -11.86 3.89 18.62
C GLN A 115 -12.40 4.50 17.33
N ILE A 116 -11.67 4.35 16.23
CA ILE A 116 -12.08 4.89 14.91
C ILE A 116 -13.42 4.28 14.47
N MET A 117 -13.66 3.00 14.78
CA MET A 117 -14.94 2.35 14.49
C MET A 117 -16.15 3.02 15.16
N THR A 118 -15.95 3.71 16.27
CA THR A 118 -17.04 4.41 16.98
C THR A 118 -17.35 5.80 16.42
N LEU A 119 -16.49 6.32 15.52
CA LEU A 119 -16.63 7.68 14.98
C LEU A 119 -17.78 7.81 13.96
N GLY A 120 -18.21 6.71 13.33
CA GLY A 120 -19.40 6.70 12.48
C GLY A 120 -19.13 6.70 10.97
N TYR A 121 -17.88 6.57 10.51
CA TYR A 121 -17.57 6.44 9.08
C TYR A 121 -18.16 5.17 8.47
N ASP A 122 -18.64 5.27 7.22
CA ASP A 122 -19.07 4.10 6.44
C ASP A 122 -17.91 3.21 6.05
N TYR A 123 -16.76 3.82 5.71
CA TYR A 123 -15.52 3.13 5.36
C TYR A 123 -14.30 3.91 5.81
N VAL A 124 -13.26 3.17 6.20
CA VAL A 124 -11.95 3.74 6.56
C VAL A 124 -10.87 3.09 5.69
N ALA A 125 -10.25 3.89 4.83
CA ALA A 125 -9.19 3.49 3.93
C ALA A 125 -7.83 3.86 4.52
N PHE A 126 -7.00 2.87 4.84
CA PHE A 126 -5.67 3.09 5.38
C PHE A 126 -4.56 2.86 4.35
N GLY A 127 -3.58 3.77 4.34
CA GLY A 127 -2.25 3.59 3.77
C GLY A 127 -1.18 3.44 4.85
N HIS A 128 0.08 3.36 4.46
CA HIS A 128 1.30 3.17 5.25
C HIS A 128 1.76 1.72 5.36
N ILE A 129 0.92 0.79 5.79
CA ILE A 129 1.29 -0.61 5.88
C ILE A 129 1.20 -1.24 4.49
N HIS A 130 2.33 -1.76 3.99
CA HIS A 130 2.42 -2.32 2.62
C HIS A 130 1.69 -3.66 2.46
N LYS A 131 1.51 -4.39 3.55
CA LYS A 131 0.78 -5.66 3.54
C LYS A 131 -0.74 -5.41 3.59
N PRO A 132 -1.53 -5.94 2.63
CA PRO A 132 -2.98 -5.82 2.67
C PRO A 132 -3.57 -6.46 3.92
N GLN A 133 -4.47 -5.77 4.60
CA GLN A 133 -5.10 -6.24 5.83
C GLN A 133 -6.56 -5.75 5.94
N LEU A 134 -7.50 -6.65 6.13
CA LEU A 134 -8.86 -6.31 6.52
C LEU A 134 -8.91 -6.22 8.06
N LEU A 135 -8.89 -5.01 8.59
CA LEU A 135 -8.90 -4.78 10.04
C LEU A 135 -10.29 -5.01 10.65
N VAL A 136 -11.31 -4.53 9.95
CA VAL A 136 -12.72 -4.76 10.28
C VAL A 136 -13.45 -5.10 9.01
N GLU A 137 -14.12 -6.24 9.00
CA GLU A 137 -14.85 -6.72 7.83
C GLU A 137 -15.82 -5.65 7.30
N ASN A 138 -15.73 -5.38 5.99
CA ASN A 138 -16.56 -4.42 5.28
C ASN A 138 -16.54 -2.97 5.80
N ARG A 139 -15.57 -2.60 6.66
CA ARG A 139 -15.52 -1.27 7.26
C ARG A 139 -14.13 -0.63 7.25
N MET A 140 -13.07 -1.42 7.38
CA MET A 140 -11.74 -0.85 7.61
C MET A 140 -10.66 -1.75 7.04
N ALA A 141 -9.77 -1.19 6.20
CA ALA A 141 -8.70 -1.95 5.57
C ALA A 141 -7.45 -1.12 5.28
N TYR A 142 -6.29 -1.77 5.38
CA TYR A 142 -5.09 -1.36 4.65
C TYR A 142 -5.14 -1.97 3.26
N ALA A 143 -5.05 -1.13 2.23
CA ALA A 143 -4.97 -1.63 0.85
C ALA A 143 -3.64 -2.32 0.57
N GLY A 144 -2.59 -1.95 1.29
CA GLY A 144 -1.23 -2.35 1.00
C GLY A 144 -0.60 -1.52 -0.12
N SER A 145 0.57 -1.93 -0.57
CA SER A 145 1.17 -1.41 -1.80
C SER A 145 0.61 -2.15 -3.02
N LEU A 146 0.49 -1.44 -4.14
CA LEU A 146 -0.03 -2.03 -5.39
C LEU A 146 0.92 -3.10 -5.95
N GLU A 147 2.22 -2.85 -5.84
CA GLU A 147 3.31 -3.78 -6.13
C GLU A 147 4.20 -3.90 -4.88
N PRO A 148 4.88 -5.01 -4.65
CA PRO A 148 5.82 -5.13 -3.55
C PRO A 148 7.01 -4.18 -3.74
N THR A 149 7.43 -3.49 -2.69
CA THR A 149 8.45 -2.44 -2.74
C THR A 149 9.79 -2.89 -2.21
N ASP A 150 9.83 -3.93 -1.39
CA ASP A 150 11.06 -4.52 -0.86
C ASP A 150 10.90 -6.02 -0.56
N THR A 151 11.99 -6.67 -0.15
CA THR A 151 12.04 -8.11 0.14
C THR A 151 11.21 -8.56 1.35
N GLY A 152 10.73 -7.62 2.15
CA GLY A 152 9.83 -7.86 3.28
C GLY A 152 8.36 -7.91 2.88
N ASP A 153 8.03 -7.34 1.71
CA ASP A 153 6.67 -7.29 1.17
C ASP A 153 6.28 -8.63 0.52
N ILE A 154 6.16 -9.66 1.35
CA ILE A 154 5.93 -11.04 0.90
C ILE A 154 4.44 -11.28 0.62
N GLY A 155 4.16 -11.97 -0.50
CA GLY A 155 2.82 -12.42 -0.84
C GLY A 155 2.10 -11.50 -1.82
N ARG A 156 0.76 -11.60 -1.83
CA ARG A 156 -0.07 -10.88 -2.81
C ARG A 156 -0.20 -9.42 -2.50
N HIS A 157 -0.04 -8.57 -3.52
CA HIS A 157 -0.27 -7.14 -3.51
C HIS A 157 -1.37 -6.75 -4.48
N GLY A 158 -1.97 -5.58 -4.27
CA GLY A 158 -3.12 -5.14 -5.06
C GLY A 158 -3.84 -3.97 -4.40
N TYR A 159 -5.16 -3.98 -4.46
CA TYR A 159 -5.99 -2.88 -3.97
C TYR A 159 -7.26 -3.38 -3.28
N ILE A 160 -7.93 -2.49 -2.56
CA ILE A 160 -9.26 -2.73 -2.02
C ILE A 160 -10.30 -2.18 -3.00
N GLU A 161 -11.22 -3.03 -3.40
CA GLU A 161 -12.43 -2.65 -4.13
C GLU A 161 -13.63 -2.72 -3.17
N GLY A 162 -14.54 -1.77 -3.27
CA GLY A 162 -15.70 -1.75 -2.39
C GLY A 162 -16.91 -1.08 -2.99
N ARG A 163 -18.03 -1.27 -2.31
CA ARG A 163 -19.31 -0.63 -2.62
C ARG A 163 -19.97 -0.16 -1.34
N ILE A 164 -20.33 1.12 -1.28
CA ILE A 164 -21.11 1.70 -0.18
C ILE A 164 -22.52 1.95 -0.71
N THR A 165 -23.51 1.55 0.04
CA THR A 165 -24.94 1.72 -0.27
C THR A 165 -25.72 2.03 1.00
N GLY A 166 -27.02 2.34 0.90
CA GLY A 166 -27.90 2.47 2.07
C GLY A 166 -28.05 1.20 2.92
N LYS A 167 -27.49 0.06 2.46
CA LYS A 167 -27.44 -1.22 3.20
C LYS A 167 -26.11 -1.45 3.91
N GLY A 168 -25.15 -0.52 3.77
CA GLY A 168 -23.81 -0.59 4.34
C GLY A 168 -22.71 -0.71 3.27
N CYS A 169 -21.51 -0.96 3.73
CA CYS A 169 -20.31 -1.11 2.93
C CYS A 169 -19.97 -2.58 2.70
N GLN A 170 -19.43 -2.91 1.55
CA GLN A 170 -18.84 -4.22 1.23
C GLN A 170 -17.50 -3.98 0.56
N ILE A 171 -16.46 -4.61 1.05
CA ILE A 171 -15.11 -4.50 0.48
C ILE A 171 -14.49 -5.86 0.24
N ARG A 172 -13.56 -5.92 -0.71
CA ARG A 172 -12.72 -7.09 -0.96
C ARG A 172 -11.32 -6.67 -1.37
N PHE A 173 -10.34 -7.47 -1.04
CA PHE A 173 -9.00 -7.32 -1.61
C PHE A 173 -8.98 -7.92 -3.01
N VAL A 174 -8.41 -7.17 -3.96
CA VAL A 174 -8.21 -7.61 -5.35
C VAL A 174 -6.71 -7.71 -5.60
N PRO A 175 -6.16 -8.92 -5.74
CA PRO A 175 -4.78 -9.11 -6.14
C PRO A 175 -4.57 -8.52 -7.54
N HIS A 176 -3.53 -7.70 -7.71
CA HIS A 176 -3.25 -7.01 -8.97
C HIS A 176 -1.77 -6.99 -9.34
N ALA A 177 -0.89 -7.12 -8.37
CA ALA A 177 0.55 -7.09 -8.58
C ALA A 177 1.00 -8.11 -9.63
N LEU A 178 1.91 -7.68 -10.51
CA LEU A 178 2.50 -8.54 -11.53
C LEU A 178 3.54 -9.49 -10.94
N ARG A 179 4.11 -9.13 -9.79
CA ARG A 179 5.18 -9.87 -9.11
C ARG A 179 4.87 -10.02 -7.63
N GLU A 180 5.44 -11.05 -7.05
CA GLU A 180 5.41 -11.30 -5.60
C GLU A 180 6.84 -11.57 -5.12
N TYR A 181 7.17 -11.12 -3.91
CA TYR A 181 8.31 -11.69 -3.19
C TYR A 181 7.88 -12.99 -2.53
N ARG A 182 8.67 -14.04 -2.74
CA ARG A 182 8.43 -15.39 -2.21
C ARG A 182 9.62 -15.88 -1.42
N ASN A 183 9.40 -16.35 -0.20
CA ASN A 183 10.42 -17.04 0.58
C ASN A 183 10.32 -18.53 0.33
N CYS A 184 11.42 -19.12 -0.13
CA CYS A 184 11.51 -20.54 -0.43
C CYS A 184 12.66 -21.18 0.33
N GLU A 185 12.48 -22.41 0.76
CA GLU A 185 13.53 -23.22 1.36
C GLU A 185 13.93 -24.36 0.41
N VAL A 186 15.23 -24.51 0.20
CA VAL A 186 15.79 -25.64 -0.56
C VAL A 186 16.63 -26.49 0.38
N LYS A 187 16.19 -27.71 0.59
CA LYS A 187 16.94 -28.70 1.40
C LYS A 187 18.17 -29.17 0.65
N VAL A 188 19.31 -29.11 1.35
CA VAL A 188 20.59 -29.65 0.91
C VAL A 188 21.05 -30.73 1.86
N ASP A 189 21.71 -31.74 1.31
CA ASP A 189 22.42 -32.82 2.03
C ASP A 189 23.79 -33.07 1.39
N LYS A 190 24.55 -34.03 1.93
CA LYS A 190 25.90 -34.34 1.46
C LYS A 190 26.00 -34.78 -0.01
N SER A 191 24.87 -35.19 -0.63
CA SER A 191 24.83 -35.61 -2.03
C SER A 191 24.55 -34.49 -3.02
N VAL A 192 24.12 -33.33 -2.51
CA VAL A 192 23.73 -32.19 -3.35
C VAL A 192 24.97 -31.46 -3.84
N THR A 193 25.27 -31.59 -5.12
CA THR A 193 26.32 -30.83 -5.81
C THR A 193 25.79 -29.45 -6.26
N GLY A 194 26.68 -28.54 -6.66
CA GLY A 194 26.28 -27.22 -7.18
C GLY A 194 25.35 -27.33 -8.40
N HIS A 195 25.57 -28.32 -9.28
CA HIS A 195 24.70 -28.58 -10.43
C HIS A 195 23.29 -29.03 -9.99
N VAL A 196 23.21 -29.97 -9.05
CA VAL A 196 21.93 -30.46 -8.51
C VAL A 196 21.18 -29.35 -7.78
N LEU A 197 21.88 -28.51 -7.00
CA LEU A 197 21.28 -27.36 -6.35
C LEU A 197 20.68 -26.37 -7.36
N ARG A 198 21.44 -26.02 -8.40
CA ARG A 198 20.96 -25.13 -9.47
C ARG A 198 19.72 -25.71 -10.14
N GLN A 199 19.71 -27.00 -10.47
CA GLN A 199 18.54 -27.63 -11.06
C GLN A 199 17.32 -27.58 -10.15
N LYS A 200 17.47 -27.89 -8.84
CA LYS A 200 16.38 -27.79 -7.85
C LYS A 200 15.79 -26.39 -7.78
N ILE A 201 16.66 -25.35 -7.79
CA ILE A 201 16.22 -23.96 -7.76
C ILE A 201 15.48 -23.59 -9.05
N THR A 202 16.02 -23.96 -10.20
CA THR A 202 15.41 -23.69 -11.51
C THR A 202 14.04 -24.35 -11.64
N ASP A 203 13.92 -25.63 -11.23
CA ASP A 203 12.66 -26.36 -11.28
C ASP A 203 11.61 -25.73 -10.34
N MET A 204 12.03 -25.35 -9.13
CA MET A 204 11.16 -24.66 -8.18
C MET A 204 10.67 -23.31 -8.73
N ILE A 205 11.55 -22.50 -9.34
CA ILE A 205 11.17 -21.22 -9.94
C ILE A 205 10.23 -21.44 -11.13
N ALA A 206 10.49 -22.44 -11.98
CA ALA A 206 9.63 -22.79 -13.11
C ALA A 206 8.23 -23.23 -12.65
N GLU A 207 8.14 -23.99 -11.57
CA GLU A 207 6.87 -24.43 -10.99
C GLU A 207 6.09 -23.29 -10.33
N GLN A 208 6.79 -22.39 -9.64
CA GLN A 208 6.14 -21.30 -8.88
C GLN A 208 5.92 -20.02 -9.69
N GLY A 209 6.59 -19.85 -10.82
CA GLY A 209 6.42 -18.73 -11.76
C GLY A 209 7.66 -17.85 -11.90
N MET A 210 8.19 -17.79 -13.11
CA MET A 210 9.42 -17.06 -13.44
C MET A 210 9.31 -15.52 -13.30
N GLN A 211 8.10 -14.97 -13.19
CA GLN A 211 7.86 -13.54 -13.03
C GLN A 211 8.07 -13.04 -11.59
N HIS A 212 8.17 -13.93 -10.61
CA HIS A 212 8.28 -13.58 -9.19
C HIS A 212 9.73 -13.36 -8.75
N MET A 213 9.90 -12.77 -7.59
CA MET A 213 11.19 -12.55 -6.93
C MET A 213 11.34 -13.52 -5.77
N TYR A 214 12.48 -14.22 -5.72
CA TYR A 214 12.66 -15.31 -4.76
C TYR A 214 13.78 -14.99 -3.76
N LYS A 215 13.46 -15.12 -2.46
CA LYS A 215 14.45 -15.23 -1.41
C LYS A 215 14.61 -16.69 -1.05
N ILE A 216 15.73 -17.30 -1.46
CA ILE A 216 15.97 -18.73 -1.28
C ILE A 216 16.87 -18.95 -0.07
N THR A 217 16.41 -19.75 0.88
CA THR A 217 17.18 -20.16 2.05
C THR A 217 17.59 -21.63 1.87
N LEU A 218 18.89 -21.90 1.92
CA LEU A 218 19.38 -23.28 1.93
C LEU A 218 19.36 -23.82 3.36
N THR A 219 18.75 -24.99 3.54
CA THR A 219 18.64 -25.65 4.85
C THR A 219 19.21 -27.07 4.80
N GLY A 220 19.78 -27.54 5.93
CA GLY A 220 20.36 -28.88 6.01
C GLY A 220 21.89 -28.86 6.13
N TYR A 221 22.55 -29.98 5.76
CA TYR A 221 23.97 -30.18 5.93
C TYR A 221 24.63 -30.55 4.60
N ARG A 222 25.37 -29.62 4.01
CA ARG A 222 26.18 -29.88 2.82
C ARG A 222 27.44 -30.68 3.14
N ASP A 223 28.02 -31.31 2.13
CA ASP A 223 29.39 -31.83 2.23
C ASP A 223 30.38 -30.63 2.36
N PRO A 224 31.32 -30.67 3.31
CA PRO A 224 32.32 -29.59 3.48
C PRO A 224 33.14 -29.30 2.22
N ASP A 225 33.39 -30.33 1.44
CA ASP A 225 34.21 -30.25 0.21
C ASP A 225 33.43 -29.74 -1.01
N ILE A 226 32.10 -29.62 -0.90
CA ILE A 226 31.26 -29.06 -1.96
C ILE A 226 31.03 -27.55 -1.69
N TRP A 227 31.47 -26.73 -2.63
CA TRP A 227 31.24 -25.30 -2.60
C TRP A 227 30.12 -24.91 -3.57
N TYR A 228 29.17 -24.09 -3.12
CA TYR A 228 28.14 -23.54 -3.99
C TYR A 228 28.52 -22.13 -4.42
N GLU A 229 28.66 -21.90 -5.73
CA GLU A 229 28.89 -20.58 -6.32
C GLU A 229 27.53 -19.84 -6.38
N LEU A 230 27.17 -19.15 -5.29
CA LEU A 230 25.88 -18.46 -5.18
C LEU A 230 25.85 -17.15 -5.95
N ASP A 231 26.99 -16.49 -6.12
CA ASP A 231 27.11 -15.15 -6.76
C ASP A 231 26.66 -15.16 -8.24
N HIS A 232 26.56 -16.33 -8.88
CA HIS A 232 26.08 -16.48 -10.25
C HIS A 232 24.61 -16.91 -10.33
N MET A 233 23.90 -17.01 -9.19
CA MET A 233 22.50 -17.40 -9.15
C MET A 233 21.56 -16.20 -9.09
N ASP A 234 22.08 -14.98 -8.84
CA ASP A 234 21.29 -13.74 -8.72
C ASP A 234 20.84 -13.15 -10.07
N SER A 235 21.15 -13.79 -11.20
CA SER A 235 20.97 -13.23 -12.55
C SER A 235 20.03 -14.03 -13.47
N TYR A 236 19.10 -14.76 -12.92
CA TYR A 236 18.09 -15.51 -13.71
C TYR A 236 16.68 -15.00 -13.51
#